data_06d80a2b0c9b2a70c663693a9268343f
#
_entry.id   06d80a2b0c9b2a70c663693a9268343f
#
_cell.length_a   1.000
_cell.length_b   1.000
_cell.length_c   1.000
_cell.angle_alpha   90.00
_cell.angle_beta   90.00
_cell.angle_gamma   90.00
#
_symmetry.space_group_name_H-M   'P 1'
#
loop_
_entity.id
_entity.type
_entity.pdbx_description
1 polymer ?
#
loop_
_entity_poly.entity_id
_entity_poly.type
_entity_poly.pdbx_seq_one_letter_code
_entity_poly.pdbx_strand_id
1 'polypeptide(L)'
;MKYLLSFILFVLLWGCSNNSGVDKHLRHSGNIINVKELVREIVIDTPLIGGGARPYILDKYFILSDGYSEDNQIFLFDKKNFSYIAGVGHSGEGPDEITSLGELMPDVLHKRIYVADYGKMQISSYDLDSVLLNPDYLPKYKLEMNKAATPVMLSYGNDTLCYACCITA
;
A
#
# COMPACT_ATOMS: atom_id res chain seq x y z
N MET A 1 -19.45 21.86 -62.87
CA MET A 1 -18.34 21.64 -61.95
C MET A 1 -18.50 22.32 -60.59
N LYS A 2 -18.99 23.52 -60.44
CA LYS A 2 -19.19 24.22 -59.16
C LYS A 2 -20.12 23.48 -58.18
N TYR A 3 -21.21 22.89 -58.65
CA TYR A 3 -22.19 22.19 -57.82
C TYR A 3 -21.73 20.79 -57.37
N LEU A 4 -20.85 20.16 -58.14
CA LEU A 4 -20.27 18.86 -57.79
C LEU A 4 -19.37 18.98 -56.57
N LEU A 5 -18.56 20.04 -56.50
CA LEU A 5 -17.66 20.32 -55.38
C LEU A 5 -18.45 20.64 -54.09
N SER A 6 -19.58 21.36 -54.22
CA SER A 6 -20.47 21.68 -53.09
C SER A 6 -21.16 20.42 -52.54
N PHE A 7 -21.51 19.49 -53.40
CA PHE A 7 -22.14 18.23 -52.99
C PHE A 7 -21.18 17.30 -52.26
N ILE A 8 -19.91 17.26 -52.73
CA ILE A 8 -18.85 16.46 -52.05
C ILE A 8 -18.55 17.04 -50.67
N LEU A 9 -18.53 18.36 -50.53
CA LEU A 9 -18.31 19.01 -49.22
C LEU A 9 -19.45 18.72 -48.24
N PHE A 10 -20.69 18.60 -48.71
CA PHE A 10 -21.85 18.33 -47.87
C PHE A 10 -21.89 16.88 -47.37
N VAL A 11 -21.40 15.91 -48.17
CA VAL A 11 -21.32 14.49 -47.80
C VAL A 11 -20.23 14.25 -46.75
N LEU A 12 -19.16 15.05 -46.75
CA LEU A 12 -18.08 14.93 -45.73
C LEU A 12 -18.49 15.40 -44.35
N LEU A 13 -19.55 16.18 -44.22
CA LEU A 13 -20.07 16.67 -42.93
C LEU A 13 -20.99 15.66 -42.19
N TRP A 14 -21.42 14.61 -42.87
CA TRP A 14 -22.29 13.60 -42.27
C TRP A 14 -21.53 12.41 -41.65
N GLY A 15 -20.18 12.42 -41.70
CA GLY A 15 -19.34 11.33 -41.27
C GLY A 15 -18.99 11.31 -39.77
N CYS A 16 -19.46 12.20 -38.92
CA CYS A 16 -19.22 12.19 -37.47
C CYS A 16 -20.46 11.67 -36.70
N SER A 17 -20.81 10.45 -36.92
CA SER A 17 -21.57 9.68 -35.91
C SER A 17 -20.60 9.26 -34.82
N ASN A 18 -20.44 10.10 -33.79
CA ASN A 18 -19.80 9.72 -32.53
C ASN A 18 -20.66 8.66 -31.85
N ASN A 19 -20.51 7.43 -32.25
CA ASN A 19 -20.76 6.30 -31.38
C ASN A 19 -19.58 6.19 -30.40
N SER A 20 -19.37 7.21 -29.56
CA SER A 20 -18.73 6.99 -28.28
C SER A 20 -19.69 6.11 -27.49
N GLY A 21 -19.52 4.81 -27.63
CA GLY A 21 -20.00 3.84 -26.67
C GLY A 21 -19.36 4.15 -25.33
N VAL A 22 -19.82 5.22 -24.67
CA VAL A 22 -19.66 5.38 -23.24
C VAL A 22 -20.45 4.19 -22.71
N ASP A 23 -19.73 3.13 -22.35
CA ASP A 23 -20.24 2.11 -21.46
C ASP A 23 -20.79 2.87 -20.25
N LYS A 24 -22.09 3.17 -20.31
CA LYS A 24 -22.82 3.56 -19.11
C LYS A 24 -22.73 2.32 -18.23
N HIS A 25 -21.72 2.32 -17.33
CA HIS A 25 -21.79 1.47 -16.17
C HIS A 25 -23.09 1.83 -15.48
N LEU A 26 -24.14 1.13 -15.89
CA LEU A 26 -25.42 1.15 -15.22
C LEU A 26 -25.13 0.62 -13.81
N ARG A 27 -24.88 1.55 -12.88
CA ARG A 27 -24.89 1.21 -11.47
C ARG A 27 -26.28 0.67 -11.20
N HIS A 28 -26.39 -0.65 -11.17
CA HIS A 28 -27.62 -1.27 -10.70
C HIS A 28 -27.83 -0.76 -9.27
N SER A 29 -28.90 -0.02 -9.06
CA SER A 29 -29.23 0.51 -7.73
C SER A 29 -29.32 -0.58 -6.66
N GLY A 30 -29.53 -1.85 -7.08
CA GLY A 30 -29.51 -3.01 -6.20
C GLY A 30 -28.12 -3.39 -5.66
N ASN A 31 -27.02 -2.85 -6.22
CA ASN A 31 -25.65 -3.12 -5.75
C ASN A 31 -25.12 -2.04 -4.80
N ILE A 32 -25.95 -1.08 -4.41
CA ILE A 32 -25.57 -0.05 -3.44
C ILE A 32 -25.82 -0.61 -2.05
N ILE A 33 -24.74 -0.92 -1.35
CA ILE A 33 -24.78 -1.34 0.05
C ILE A 33 -24.65 -0.07 0.91
N ASN A 34 -25.68 0.24 1.71
CA ASN A 34 -25.58 1.32 2.69
C ASN A 34 -24.81 0.81 3.91
N VAL A 35 -23.57 1.25 4.05
CA VAL A 35 -22.68 0.86 5.16
C VAL A 35 -22.62 1.90 6.28
N LYS A 36 -23.43 2.96 6.22
CA LYS A 36 -23.34 4.09 7.15
C LYS A 36 -23.42 3.65 8.62
N GLU A 37 -24.29 2.69 8.92
CA GLU A 37 -24.47 2.17 10.29
C GLU A 37 -23.41 1.12 10.68
N LEU A 38 -22.66 0.62 9.70
CA LEU A 38 -21.59 -0.36 9.91
C LEU A 38 -20.21 0.28 10.10
N VAL A 39 -20.09 1.57 9.77
CA VAL A 39 -18.84 2.32 9.94
C VAL A 39 -18.78 2.85 11.36
N ARG A 40 -17.66 2.57 12.03
CA ARG A 40 -17.35 3.10 13.37
C ARG A 40 -16.08 3.92 13.30
N GLU A 41 -16.09 5.06 13.95
CA GLU A 41 -14.88 5.82 14.20
C GLU A 41 -14.08 5.17 15.32
N ILE A 42 -12.77 5.03 15.10
CA ILE A 42 -11.82 4.52 16.09
C ILE A 42 -10.86 5.66 16.36
N VAL A 43 -10.90 6.17 17.59
CA VAL A 43 -9.97 7.21 18.03
C VAL A 43 -8.72 6.56 18.59
N ILE A 44 -7.57 6.91 18.03
CA ILE A 44 -6.24 6.50 18.51
C ILE A 44 -5.55 7.76 19.00
N ASP A 45 -5.44 7.91 20.32
CA ASP A 45 -4.84 9.08 20.94
C ASP A 45 -3.30 9.00 20.94
N THR A 46 -2.77 7.80 21.07
CA THR A 46 -1.32 7.50 21.09
C THR A 46 -1.06 6.14 20.48
N PRO A 47 -0.02 5.97 19.66
CA PRO A 47 0.90 6.99 19.13
C PRO A 47 0.22 7.95 18.14
N LEU A 48 0.89 9.08 17.85
CA LEU A 48 0.41 10.02 16.84
C LEU A 48 0.59 9.40 15.46
N ILE A 49 -0.50 9.27 14.71
CA ILE A 49 -0.51 8.67 13.38
C ILE A 49 -0.83 9.74 12.34
N GLY A 50 0.00 9.84 11.31
CA GLY A 50 -0.19 10.77 10.21
C GLY A 50 -1.31 10.34 9.25
N GLY A 51 -1.88 11.32 8.53
CA GLY A 51 -2.95 11.07 7.56
C GLY A 51 -2.56 10.24 6.33
N GLY A 52 -1.27 9.98 6.12
CA GLY A 52 -0.73 9.12 5.06
C GLY A 52 -0.47 7.68 5.48
N ALA A 53 -0.84 7.31 6.70
CA ALA A 53 -0.62 5.96 7.22
C ALA A 53 -1.39 4.90 6.42
N ARG A 54 -0.74 3.75 6.20
CA ARG A 54 -1.31 2.62 5.45
C ARG A 54 -1.65 1.48 6.40
N PRO A 55 -2.87 0.93 6.35
CA PRO A 55 -3.30 -0.17 7.20
C PRO A 55 -2.95 -1.53 6.60
N TYR A 56 -2.57 -2.46 7.48
CA TYR A 56 -2.38 -3.88 7.16
C TYR A 56 -3.00 -4.75 8.26
N ILE A 57 -3.34 -5.98 7.91
CA ILE A 57 -3.87 -6.96 8.87
C ILE A 57 -2.98 -8.20 8.83
N LEU A 58 -2.52 -8.61 9.99
CA LEU A 58 -1.74 -9.83 10.17
C LEU A 58 -2.29 -10.60 11.38
N ASP A 59 -3.02 -11.68 11.13
CA ASP A 59 -3.66 -12.51 12.15
C ASP A 59 -4.53 -11.67 13.12
N LYS A 60 -4.12 -11.56 14.38
CA LYS A 60 -4.79 -10.77 15.43
C LYS A 60 -4.32 -9.32 15.52
N TYR A 61 -3.38 -8.92 14.68
CA TYR A 61 -2.81 -7.58 14.70
C TYR A 61 -3.40 -6.70 13.60
N PHE A 62 -3.63 -5.45 13.93
CA PHE A 62 -3.82 -4.35 13.03
C PHE A 62 -2.55 -3.53 13.01
N ILE A 63 -1.97 -3.32 11.84
CA ILE A 63 -0.67 -2.68 11.68
C ILE A 63 -0.88 -1.40 10.87
N LEU A 64 -0.31 -0.30 11.33
CA LEU A 64 -0.23 0.93 10.59
C LEU A 64 1.23 1.23 10.24
N SER A 65 1.51 1.53 8.98
CA SER A 65 2.80 2.07 8.56
C SER A 65 2.65 3.56 8.27
N ASP A 66 3.51 4.38 8.86
CA ASP A 66 3.52 5.83 8.68
C ASP A 66 4.95 6.30 8.40
N GLY A 67 5.26 6.51 7.12
CA GLY A 67 6.58 6.95 6.67
C GLY A 67 6.94 8.39 7.04
N TYR A 68 6.01 9.14 7.61
CA TYR A 68 6.23 10.51 8.08
C TYR A 68 6.40 10.61 9.59
N SER A 69 6.27 9.49 10.30
CA SER A 69 6.53 9.47 11.74
C SER A 69 8.01 9.69 12.03
N GLU A 70 8.30 10.56 13.00
CA GLU A 70 9.67 10.93 13.40
C GLU A 70 10.31 9.89 14.35
N ASP A 71 9.50 9.05 15.00
CA ASP A 71 9.96 8.01 15.92
C ASP A 71 9.86 6.63 15.27
N ASN A 72 8.84 5.87 15.58
CA ASN A 72 8.59 4.59 14.95
C ASN A 72 7.73 4.77 13.70
N GLN A 73 8.04 4.07 12.61
CA GLN A 73 7.28 4.15 11.37
C GLN A 73 6.26 3.01 11.20
N ILE A 74 6.26 2.03 12.12
CA ILE A 74 5.38 0.88 12.08
C ILE A 74 4.77 0.69 13.45
N PHE A 75 3.44 0.69 13.54
CA PHE A 75 2.68 0.61 14.76
C PHE A 75 1.80 -0.62 14.77
N LEU A 76 1.89 -1.41 15.84
CA LEU A 76 1.10 -2.62 16.05
C LEU A 76 -0.01 -2.36 17.05
N PHE A 77 -1.21 -2.79 16.70
CA PHE A 77 -2.41 -2.70 17.54
C PHE A 77 -3.10 -4.06 17.62
N ASP A 78 -3.83 -4.31 18.69
CA ASP A 78 -4.77 -5.43 18.75
C ASP A 78 -5.94 -5.18 17.78
N LYS A 79 -6.22 -6.14 16.89
CA LYS A 79 -7.24 -6.01 15.86
C LYS A 79 -8.68 -5.89 16.41
N LYS A 80 -8.94 -6.38 17.63
CA LYS A 80 -10.30 -6.42 18.19
C LYS A 80 -10.69 -5.10 18.86
N ASN A 81 -9.76 -4.51 19.59
CA ASN A 81 -10.03 -3.33 20.41
C ASN A 81 -9.19 -2.11 20.02
N PHE A 82 -8.29 -2.27 19.06
CA PHE A 82 -7.37 -1.25 18.55
C PHE A 82 -6.45 -0.64 19.63
N SER A 83 -6.22 -1.38 20.72
CA SER A 83 -5.22 -0.96 21.70
C SER A 83 -3.81 -1.05 21.12
N TYR A 84 -3.03 -0.01 21.37
CA TYR A 84 -1.62 0.03 20.97
C TYR A 84 -0.81 -1.04 21.72
N ILE A 85 0.07 -1.73 20.98
CA ILE A 85 0.91 -2.80 21.50
C ILE A 85 2.38 -2.40 21.46
N ALA A 86 2.89 -2.04 20.27
CA ALA A 86 4.28 -1.72 20.07
C ALA A 86 4.51 -0.87 18.84
N GLY A 87 5.62 -0.11 18.82
CA GLY A 87 6.15 0.54 17.63
C GLY A 87 7.52 -0.04 17.30
N VAL A 88 7.81 -0.17 16.00
CA VAL A 88 9.11 -0.64 15.50
C VAL A 88 9.52 0.13 14.24
N GLY A 89 10.77 -0.03 13.85
CA GLY A 89 11.30 0.62 12.67
C GLY A 89 11.49 2.11 12.89
N HIS A 90 12.44 2.48 13.74
CA HIS A 90 12.79 3.88 13.99
C HIS A 90 13.16 4.61 12.70
N SER A 91 12.70 5.83 12.58
CA SER A 91 13.05 6.74 11.49
C SER A 91 14.48 7.21 11.63
N GLY A 92 15.29 7.11 10.57
CA GLY A 92 16.66 7.62 10.58
C GLY A 92 17.59 6.96 9.58
N GLU A 93 18.88 7.32 9.67
CA GLU A 93 19.92 6.85 8.76
C GLU A 93 20.84 5.77 9.38
N GLY A 94 20.64 5.45 10.65
CA GLY A 94 21.40 4.42 11.36
C GLY A 94 21.22 3.02 10.76
N PRO A 95 22.11 2.04 11.04
CA PRO A 95 22.13 0.75 10.37
C PRO A 95 20.83 -0.07 10.53
N ASP A 96 20.11 0.16 11.63
CA ASP A 96 18.87 -0.55 11.97
C ASP A 96 17.62 0.34 11.92
N GLU A 97 17.78 1.59 11.51
CA GLU A 97 16.71 2.56 11.28
C GLU A 97 16.19 2.47 9.86
N ILE A 98 15.02 3.02 9.61
CA ILE A 98 14.38 3.08 8.28
C ILE A 98 14.55 4.51 7.73
N THR A 99 15.25 4.61 6.60
CA THR A 99 15.51 5.91 5.96
C THR A 99 14.34 6.34 5.07
N SER A 100 13.75 5.41 4.35
CA SER A 100 12.59 5.70 3.48
C SER A 100 11.65 4.50 3.45
N LEU A 101 10.63 4.56 4.31
CA LEU A 101 9.65 3.49 4.44
C LEU A 101 8.89 3.26 3.13
N GLY A 102 8.98 2.06 2.62
CA GLY A 102 8.26 1.56 1.47
C GLY A 102 7.07 0.69 1.84
N GLU A 103 6.88 -0.38 1.08
CA GLU A 103 5.79 -1.33 1.30
C GLU A 103 6.07 -2.25 2.49
N LEU A 104 4.99 -2.59 3.20
CA LEU A 104 4.96 -3.69 4.16
C LEU A 104 4.35 -4.93 3.51
N MET A 105 4.96 -6.09 3.78
CA MET A 105 4.44 -7.39 3.36
C MET A 105 4.20 -8.27 4.59
N PRO A 106 2.95 -8.44 5.01
CA PRO A 106 2.61 -9.35 6.09
C PRO A 106 2.79 -10.82 5.68
N ASP A 107 3.52 -11.58 6.47
CA ASP A 107 3.67 -13.03 6.37
C ASP A 107 2.92 -13.68 7.53
N VAL A 108 1.68 -14.09 7.25
CA VAL A 108 0.78 -14.69 8.26
C VAL A 108 1.32 -16.01 8.77
N LEU A 109 1.94 -16.80 7.88
CA LEU A 109 2.40 -18.16 8.22
C LEU A 109 3.52 -18.15 9.25
N HIS A 110 4.49 -17.24 9.09
CA HIS A 110 5.64 -17.12 9.97
C HIS A 110 5.52 -15.99 10.99
N LYS A 111 4.39 -15.31 11.06
CA LYS A 111 4.14 -14.15 11.93
C LYS A 111 5.22 -13.07 11.80
N ARG A 112 5.56 -12.72 10.57
CA ARG A 112 6.57 -11.72 10.22
C ARG A 112 5.98 -10.61 9.39
N ILE A 113 6.65 -9.47 9.43
CA ILE A 113 6.45 -8.41 8.47
C ILE A 113 7.78 -8.14 7.77
N TYR A 114 7.73 -8.12 6.45
CA TYR A 114 8.84 -7.65 5.64
C TYR A 114 8.61 -6.19 5.31
N VAL A 115 9.64 -5.39 5.46
CA VAL A 115 9.59 -3.93 5.35
C VAL A 115 10.61 -3.49 4.33
N ALA A 116 10.15 -2.85 3.26
CA ALA A 116 11.03 -2.25 2.27
C ALA A 116 11.54 -0.90 2.79
N ASP A 117 12.85 -0.68 2.72
CA ASP A 117 13.50 0.62 2.89
C ASP A 117 14.11 1.04 1.55
N TYR A 118 13.44 1.98 0.88
CA TYR A 118 13.91 2.45 -0.41
C TYR A 118 15.13 3.36 -0.30
N GLY A 119 15.35 3.99 0.84
CA GLY A 119 16.56 4.81 1.07
C GLY A 119 17.82 3.95 1.11
N LYS A 120 17.75 2.79 1.73
CA LYS A 120 18.87 1.83 1.84
C LYS A 120 18.83 0.74 0.78
N MET A 121 17.77 0.69 -0.04
CA MET A 121 17.56 -0.40 -1.01
C MET A 121 17.63 -1.78 -0.37
N GLN A 122 16.93 -1.96 0.74
CA GLN A 122 16.90 -3.22 1.48
C GLN A 122 15.50 -3.59 1.96
N ILE A 123 15.28 -4.86 2.23
CA ILE A 123 14.09 -5.40 2.88
C ILE A 123 14.51 -5.96 4.23
N SER A 124 13.89 -5.49 5.30
CA SER A 124 14.11 -5.96 6.66
C SER A 124 12.96 -6.86 7.11
N SER A 125 13.28 -7.91 7.90
CA SER A 125 12.27 -8.83 8.44
C SER A 125 12.11 -8.62 9.94
N TYR A 126 10.90 -8.27 10.37
CA TYR A 126 10.52 -8.15 11.77
C TYR A 126 9.70 -9.38 12.19
N ASP A 127 10.21 -10.12 13.17
CA ASP A 127 9.51 -11.23 13.79
C ASP A 127 8.59 -10.69 14.89
N LEU A 128 7.27 -10.89 14.76
CA LEU A 128 6.30 -10.29 15.67
C LEU A 128 6.38 -10.83 17.09
N ASP A 129 6.67 -12.10 17.27
CA ASP A 129 6.81 -12.68 18.61
C ASP A 129 8.02 -12.04 19.33
N SER A 130 9.10 -11.74 18.60
CA SER A 130 10.28 -11.02 19.13
C SER A 130 9.98 -9.56 19.44
N VAL A 131 9.26 -8.86 18.57
CA VAL A 131 8.83 -7.48 18.76
C VAL A 131 7.98 -7.33 20.03
N LEU A 132 7.09 -8.29 20.29
CA LEU A 132 6.21 -8.24 21.46
C LEU A 132 6.97 -8.50 22.77
N LEU A 133 8.09 -9.20 22.72
CA LEU A 133 8.94 -9.48 23.87
C LEU A 133 9.93 -8.36 24.15
N ASN A 134 10.33 -7.62 23.12
CA ASN A 134 11.30 -6.54 23.21
C ASN A 134 10.88 -5.37 22.30
N PRO A 135 10.42 -4.23 22.87
CA PRO A 135 10.07 -3.05 22.08
C PRO A 135 11.24 -2.48 21.25
N ASP A 136 12.48 -2.68 21.71
CA ASP A 136 13.70 -2.24 21.00
C ASP A 136 14.21 -3.31 20.01
N TYR A 137 13.33 -4.20 19.54
CA TYR A 137 13.69 -5.24 18.62
C TYR A 137 14.24 -4.68 17.30
N LEU A 138 15.43 -5.16 16.93
CA LEU A 138 16.08 -4.84 15.66
C LEU A 138 15.95 -6.02 14.68
N PRO A 139 15.70 -5.76 13.38
CA PRO A 139 15.53 -6.81 12.40
C PRO A 139 16.86 -7.56 12.18
N LYS A 140 16.86 -8.86 12.41
CA LYS A 140 18.06 -9.72 12.26
C LYS A 140 18.34 -10.09 10.81
N TYR A 141 17.32 -10.06 9.96
CA TYR A 141 17.44 -10.46 8.56
C TYR A 141 17.18 -9.28 7.64
N LYS A 142 18.13 -9.01 6.76
CA LYS A 142 18.08 -7.93 5.76
C LYS A 142 18.46 -8.49 4.40
N LEU A 143 17.68 -8.16 3.39
CA LEU A 143 17.88 -8.55 2.00
C LEU A 143 18.12 -7.28 1.17
N GLU A 144 19.18 -7.24 0.39
CA GLU A 144 19.42 -6.14 -0.55
C GLU A 144 18.49 -6.20 -1.75
N MET A 145 17.94 -5.05 -2.15
CA MET A 145 17.15 -4.91 -3.36
C MET A 145 18.05 -4.63 -4.56
N ASN A 146 17.61 -5.09 -5.73
CA ASN A 146 18.32 -4.79 -6.97
C ASN A 146 18.10 -3.32 -7.37
N LYS A 147 19.18 -2.55 -7.42
CA LYS A 147 19.15 -1.11 -7.80
C LYS A 147 18.70 -0.86 -9.23
N ALA A 148 18.86 -1.83 -10.14
CA ALA A 148 18.43 -1.70 -11.53
C ALA A 148 16.94 -1.97 -11.75
N ALA A 149 16.25 -2.53 -10.76
CA ALA A 149 14.83 -2.85 -10.80
C ALA A 149 14.21 -2.60 -9.41
N THR A 150 13.91 -1.32 -9.13
CA THR A 150 13.34 -0.93 -7.84
C THR A 150 11.90 -1.41 -7.74
N PRO A 151 11.57 -2.26 -6.77
CA PRO A 151 10.21 -2.70 -6.59
C PRO A 151 9.35 -1.54 -6.04
N VAL A 152 8.22 -1.28 -6.68
CA VAL A 152 7.22 -0.28 -6.24
C VAL A 152 6.04 -0.91 -5.53
N MET A 153 5.83 -2.19 -5.74
CA MET A 153 4.86 -3.01 -5.01
C MET A 153 5.48 -4.36 -4.72
N LEU A 154 5.36 -4.79 -3.48
CA LEU A 154 5.83 -6.10 -3.03
C LEU A 154 4.63 -6.86 -2.45
N SER A 155 4.53 -8.12 -2.75
CA SER A 155 3.53 -9.01 -2.19
C SER A 155 4.16 -10.35 -1.85
N TYR A 156 3.89 -10.84 -0.65
CA TYR A 156 4.32 -12.15 -0.20
C TYR A 156 3.36 -13.21 -0.75
N GLY A 157 3.88 -14.19 -1.47
CA GLY A 157 3.09 -15.28 -2.05
C GLY A 157 3.09 -16.55 -1.21
N ASN A 158 4.29 -17.03 -0.88
CA ASN A 158 4.54 -18.18 -0.01
C ASN A 158 6.03 -18.20 0.39
N ASP A 159 6.47 -19.24 1.09
CA ASP A 159 7.85 -19.37 1.62
C ASP A 159 8.96 -19.22 0.59
N THR A 160 8.65 -19.36 -0.67
CA THR A 160 9.59 -19.33 -1.79
C THR A 160 9.32 -18.22 -2.81
N LEU A 161 8.17 -17.55 -2.75
CA LEU A 161 7.71 -16.65 -3.79
C LEU A 161 7.30 -15.29 -3.23
N CYS A 162 8.02 -14.26 -3.66
CA CYS A 162 7.64 -12.87 -3.47
C CYS A 162 7.38 -12.24 -4.85
N TYR A 163 6.25 -11.56 -5.01
CA TYR A 163 5.93 -10.86 -6.23
C TYR A 163 6.35 -9.41 -6.09
N ALA A 164 7.04 -8.90 -7.12
CA ALA A 164 7.42 -7.50 -7.17
C ALA A 164 6.96 -6.89 -8.50
N CYS A 165 6.33 -5.73 -8.43
CA CYS A 165 6.17 -4.86 -9.58
C CYS A 165 7.33 -3.87 -9.55
N CYS A 166 8.15 -3.84 -10.60
CA CYS A 166 9.35 -3.01 -10.64
C CYS A 166 9.22 -1.93 -11.72
N ILE A 167 9.76 -0.75 -11.43
CA ILE A 167 10.07 0.23 -12.47
C ILE A 167 11.49 -0.07 -12.95
N THR A 168 11.61 -0.36 -14.23
CA THR A 168 12.93 -0.45 -14.88
C THR A 168 13.29 0.92 -15.46
N ALA A 169 14.48 1.36 -15.16
CA ALA A 169 15.03 2.62 -15.68
C ALA A 169 15.37 2.47 -17.18
#